data_0569d67e3fcfdfa53c611ea0fa31e0e2
#
_entry.id   0569d67e3fcfdfa53c611ea0fa31e0e2
#
_cell.length_a   1.000
_cell.length_b   1.000
_cell.length_c   1.000
_cell.angle_alpha   90.00
_cell.angle_beta   90.00
_cell.angle_gamma   90.00
#
_symmetry.space_group_name_H-M   'P 1'
#
loop_
_entity.id
_entity.type
_entity.pdbx_description
1 polymer ?
#
loop_
_entity_poly.entity_id
_entity_poly.type
_entity_poly.pdbx_seq_one_letter_code
_entity_poly.pdbx_strand_id
1 'polypeptide(L)'
;MPKRELHPPIHGTTVLCVRRDNKVVMAADGQVTMGSNVMKHTARKTRRLFNDKVVAGFAGSTADALSLFERFEGKLQEHHGNLAKSAVELAKEWRKDRALRHLEALLVVADAKGTFVLSGDGDVIEPDDGMCAIGSGGPFALAAAKALAKHSKLNARDIAQEAMRIASDI
;
A
#
# COMPACT_ATOMS: atom_id res chain seq x y z
N MET A 1 15.05 9.33 -36.42
CA MET A 1 15.10 8.73 -35.08
C MET A 1 13.73 8.12 -34.78
N PRO A 2 13.64 6.83 -34.49
CA PRO A 2 12.37 6.24 -34.12
C PRO A 2 11.95 6.89 -32.79
N LYS A 3 10.75 7.46 -32.75
CA LYS A 3 10.10 7.89 -31.53
C LYS A 3 9.99 6.65 -30.63
N ARG A 4 10.65 6.67 -29.47
CA ARG A 4 10.34 5.74 -28.38
C ARG A 4 8.85 5.92 -28.11
N GLU A 5 8.05 4.95 -28.46
CA GLU A 5 6.70 4.85 -27.92
C GLU A 5 6.87 4.67 -26.41
N LEU A 6 6.68 5.77 -25.70
CA LEU A 6 6.49 5.71 -24.27
C LEU A 6 5.23 4.87 -24.07
N HIS A 7 5.42 3.64 -23.64
CA HIS A 7 4.28 2.85 -23.17
C HIS A 7 3.54 3.72 -22.14
N PRO A 8 2.23 3.92 -22.31
CA PRO A 8 1.48 4.68 -21.33
C PRO A 8 1.73 4.07 -19.95
N PRO A 9 1.95 4.89 -18.90
CA PRO A 9 2.17 4.37 -17.57
C PRO A 9 1.02 3.45 -17.20
N ILE A 10 1.34 2.30 -16.60
CA ILE A 10 0.34 1.39 -16.07
C ILE A 10 -0.36 2.14 -14.94
N HIS A 11 -1.51 2.71 -15.25
CA HIS A 11 -2.36 3.36 -14.26
C HIS A 11 -3.06 2.26 -13.47
N GLY A 12 -2.50 1.96 -12.35
CA GLY A 12 -3.17 1.00 -11.51
C GLY A 12 -3.00 1.34 -10.08
N THR A 13 -3.77 1.26 -9.22
CA THR A 13 -3.73 1.17 -7.77
C THR A 13 -3.43 2.46 -7.04
N THR A 14 -4.43 2.86 -6.31
CA THR A 14 -4.24 3.70 -5.13
C THR A 14 -4.48 2.82 -3.90
N VAL A 15 -3.54 2.80 -2.99
CA VAL A 15 -3.70 2.25 -1.64
C VAL A 15 -3.46 3.37 -0.65
N LEU A 16 -4.39 3.57 0.27
CA LEU A 16 -4.35 4.62 1.29
C LEU A 16 -4.46 3.97 2.68
N CYS A 17 -3.57 4.36 3.58
CA CYS A 17 -3.62 4.02 4.99
C CYS A 17 -3.93 5.27 5.82
N VAL A 18 -5.00 5.24 6.57
CA VAL A 18 -5.43 6.32 7.46
C VAL A 18 -5.43 5.81 8.89
N ARG A 19 -4.83 6.62 9.78
CA ARG A 19 -4.85 6.37 11.22
C ARG A 19 -5.47 7.56 11.93
N ARG A 20 -6.49 7.31 12.73
CA ARG A 20 -7.14 8.32 13.57
C ARG A 20 -7.80 7.67 14.77
N ASP A 21 -7.66 8.28 15.96
CA ASP A 21 -8.29 7.83 17.21
C ASP A 21 -8.00 6.34 17.52
N ASN A 22 -6.74 5.93 17.38
CA ASN A 22 -6.26 4.55 17.58
C ASN A 22 -6.87 3.52 16.62
N LYS A 23 -7.51 3.97 15.54
CA LYS A 23 -8.01 3.10 14.47
C LYS A 23 -7.18 3.28 13.22
N VAL A 24 -6.89 2.18 12.53
CA VAL A 24 -6.20 2.17 11.25
C VAL A 24 -7.11 1.57 10.18
N VAL A 25 -7.18 2.22 9.05
CA VAL A 25 -7.96 1.79 7.89
C VAL A 25 -7.06 1.74 6.67
N MET A 26 -7.09 0.65 5.95
CA MET A 26 -6.44 0.48 4.66
C MET A 26 -7.52 0.41 3.58
N ALA A 27 -7.44 1.32 2.62
CA ALA A 27 -8.37 1.38 1.49
C ALA A 27 -7.61 1.25 0.17
N ALA A 28 -8.23 0.60 -0.81
CA ALA A 28 -7.69 0.47 -2.15
C ALA A 28 -8.80 0.56 -3.19
N ASP A 29 -8.45 0.99 -4.39
CA ASP A 29 -9.41 1.17 -5.50
C ASP A 29 -9.83 -0.14 -6.18
N GLY A 30 -9.12 -1.22 -5.97
CA GLY A 30 -9.46 -2.54 -6.53
C GLY A 30 -9.31 -2.67 -8.04
N GLN A 31 -8.78 -1.66 -8.72
CA GLN A 31 -8.67 -1.60 -10.17
C GLN A 31 -7.33 -2.18 -10.66
N VAL A 32 -7.37 -3.06 -11.65
CA VAL A 32 -6.19 -3.47 -12.42
C VAL A 32 -6.34 -2.96 -13.84
N THR A 33 -5.41 -2.11 -14.26
CA THR A 33 -5.40 -1.52 -15.60
C THR A 33 -4.16 -2.02 -16.36
N MET A 34 -4.35 -2.42 -17.60
CA MET A 34 -3.27 -2.79 -18.51
C MET A 34 -3.34 -1.87 -19.74
N GLY A 35 -2.34 -1.00 -19.87
CA GLY A 35 -2.39 0.09 -20.86
C GLY A 35 -3.56 1.04 -20.58
N SER A 36 -4.39 1.30 -21.59
CA SER A 36 -5.61 2.11 -21.46
C SER A 36 -6.85 1.31 -21.04
N ASN A 37 -6.74 -0.01 -20.91
CA ASN A 37 -7.87 -0.89 -20.64
C ASN A 37 -7.90 -1.34 -19.18
N VAL A 38 -9.06 -1.21 -18.54
CA VAL A 38 -9.31 -1.76 -17.22
C VAL A 38 -9.60 -3.25 -17.35
N MET A 39 -8.71 -4.08 -16.82
CA MET A 39 -8.80 -5.54 -16.91
C MET A 39 -9.60 -6.15 -15.77
N LYS A 40 -9.60 -5.52 -14.59
CA LYS A 40 -10.29 -6.00 -13.42
C LYS A 40 -10.64 -4.86 -12.48
N HIS A 41 -11.89 -4.77 -12.08
CA HIS A 41 -12.39 -3.76 -11.15
C HIS A 41 -12.43 -4.23 -9.69
N THR A 42 -12.27 -5.54 -9.43
CA THR A 42 -12.44 -6.15 -8.11
C THR A 42 -11.17 -6.81 -7.57
N ALA A 43 -10.00 -6.38 -8.05
CA ALA A 43 -8.74 -6.90 -7.52
C ALA A 43 -8.54 -6.46 -6.06
N ARG A 44 -8.33 -7.43 -5.18
CA ARG A 44 -8.05 -7.14 -3.78
C ARG A 44 -6.57 -6.79 -3.62
N LYS A 45 -6.29 -5.54 -3.38
CA LYS A 45 -4.94 -4.99 -3.14
C LYS A 45 -4.65 -4.77 -1.66
N THR A 46 -5.58 -5.16 -0.80
CA THR A 46 -5.43 -5.16 0.64
C THR A 46 -5.70 -6.55 1.20
N ARG A 47 -5.04 -6.88 2.29
CA ARG A 47 -5.20 -8.15 2.99
C ARG A 47 -5.04 -7.98 4.49
N ARG A 48 -5.81 -8.75 5.25
CA ARG A 48 -5.59 -8.92 6.69
C ARG A 48 -4.63 -10.09 6.93
N LEU A 49 -3.67 -9.88 7.79
CA LEU A 49 -2.61 -10.84 8.14
C LEU A 49 -2.55 -11.03 9.65
N PHE A 50 -1.89 -12.11 10.08
CA PHE A 50 -1.61 -12.39 11.47
C PHE A 50 -2.87 -12.32 12.35
N ASN A 51 -3.83 -13.24 12.10
CA ASN A 51 -5.11 -13.32 12.83
C ASN A 51 -5.85 -11.98 12.87
N ASP A 52 -5.93 -11.30 11.73
CA ASP A 52 -6.61 -10.01 11.52
C ASP A 52 -6.01 -8.83 12.33
N LYS A 53 -4.81 -8.99 12.90
CA LYS A 53 -4.14 -7.93 13.68
C LYS A 53 -3.34 -6.96 12.82
N VAL A 54 -3.00 -7.35 11.59
CA VAL A 54 -2.21 -6.55 10.64
C VAL A 54 -3.00 -6.37 9.37
N VAL A 55 -2.98 -5.16 8.82
CA VAL A 55 -3.50 -4.86 7.48
C VAL A 55 -2.33 -4.54 6.56
N ALA A 56 -2.37 -5.04 5.34
CA ALA A 56 -1.37 -4.79 4.32
C ALA A 56 -2.00 -4.34 3.01
N GLY A 57 -1.32 -3.44 2.30
CA GLY A 57 -1.73 -2.94 1.00
C GLY A 57 -0.55 -2.94 0.03
N PHE A 58 -0.82 -3.22 -1.23
CA PHE A 58 0.19 -3.43 -2.25
C PHE A 58 -0.10 -2.61 -3.51
N ALA A 59 0.91 -1.96 -4.05
CA ALA A 59 0.88 -1.33 -5.36
C ALA A 59 1.94 -1.96 -6.27
N GLY A 60 1.51 -2.55 -7.37
CA GLY A 60 2.34 -3.28 -8.31
C GLY A 60 1.56 -4.38 -9.02
N SER A 61 2.23 -5.40 -9.55
CA SER A 61 1.56 -6.52 -10.19
C SER A 61 0.87 -7.44 -9.18
N THR A 62 -0.31 -7.96 -9.54
CA THR A 62 -1.11 -8.81 -8.65
C THR A 62 -0.43 -10.14 -8.30
N ALA A 63 0.35 -10.70 -9.22
CA ALA A 63 1.10 -11.94 -8.99
C ALA A 63 2.19 -11.73 -7.90
N ASP A 64 2.85 -10.58 -7.94
CA ASP A 64 3.89 -10.23 -6.99
C ASP A 64 3.33 -9.88 -5.61
N ALA A 65 2.13 -9.29 -5.57
CA ALA A 65 1.43 -8.97 -4.33
C ALA A 65 1.21 -10.20 -3.46
N LEU A 66 0.73 -11.29 -4.05
CA LEU A 66 0.45 -12.52 -3.32
C LEU A 66 1.72 -13.08 -2.67
N SER A 67 2.81 -13.15 -3.42
CA SER A 67 4.10 -13.62 -2.93
C SER A 67 4.62 -12.78 -1.76
N LEU A 68 4.51 -11.46 -1.85
CA LEU A 68 4.95 -10.56 -0.77
C LEU A 68 4.07 -10.65 0.47
N PHE A 69 2.76 -10.79 0.32
CA PHE A 69 1.86 -11.00 1.45
C PHE A 69 2.16 -12.30 2.18
N GLU A 70 2.40 -13.39 1.46
CA GLU A 70 2.76 -14.69 2.05
C GLU A 70 4.10 -14.62 2.80
N ARG A 71 5.10 -13.99 2.22
CA ARG A 71 6.40 -13.80 2.86
C ARG A 71 6.29 -12.92 4.11
N PHE A 72 5.48 -11.87 4.05
CA PHE A 72 5.27 -11.01 5.21
C PHE A 72 4.52 -11.72 6.33
N GLU A 73 3.50 -12.51 6.02
CA GLU A 73 2.83 -13.38 6.99
C GLU A 73 3.84 -14.31 7.68
N GLY A 74 4.75 -14.91 6.93
CA GLY A 74 5.83 -15.73 7.48
C GLY A 74 6.73 -14.97 8.46
N LYS A 75 7.10 -13.72 8.14
CA LYS A 75 7.89 -12.86 9.03
C LYS A 75 7.12 -12.49 10.30
N LEU A 76 5.82 -12.20 10.18
CA LEU A 76 4.98 -11.93 11.35
C LEU A 76 4.89 -13.15 12.29
N GLN A 77 4.75 -14.36 11.75
CA GLN A 77 4.76 -15.59 12.54
C GLN A 77 6.12 -15.80 13.22
N GLU A 78 7.21 -15.65 12.50
CA GLU A 78 8.58 -15.80 13.01
C GLU A 78 8.90 -14.81 14.13
N HIS A 79 8.40 -13.58 14.03
CA HIS A 79 8.67 -12.51 14.98
C HIS A 79 7.50 -12.21 15.93
N HIS A 80 6.59 -13.16 16.08
CA HIS A 80 5.48 -13.10 17.02
C HIS A 80 4.62 -11.82 16.91
N GLY A 81 4.37 -11.37 15.69
CA GLY A 81 3.55 -10.20 15.41
C GLY A 81 4.26 -8.84 15.59
N ASN A 82 5.57 -8.83 15.80
CA ASN A 82 6.35 -7.58 15.84
C ASN A 82 6.42 -6.98 14.44
N LEU A 83 5.57 -5.97 14.18
CA LEU A 83 5.43 -5.36 12.86
C LEU A 83 6.72 -4.70 12.37
N ALA A 84 7.37 -3.89 13.20
CA ALA A 84 8.60 -3.17 12.84
C ALA A 84 9.71 -4.15 12.46
N LYS A 85 9.94 -5.17 13.28
CA LYS A 85 10.96 -6.20 13.01
C LYS A 85 10.62 -7.00 11.75
N SER A 86 9.39 -7.41 11.59
CA SER A 86 8.93 -8.14 10.39
C SER A 86 9.10 -7.32 9.12
N ALA A 87 8.80 -6.01 9.17
CA ALA A 87 8.98 -5.08 8.05
C ALA A 87 10.45 -4.96 7.66
N VAL A 88 11.35 -4.76 8.63
CA VAL A 88 12.79 -4.67 8.39
C VAL A 88 13.34 -5.96 7.79
N GLU A 89 12.96 -7.10 8.32
CA GLU A 89 13.43 -8.40 7.82
C GLU A 89 12.91 -8.70 6.40
N LEU A 90 11.64 -8.36 6.10
CA LEU A 90 11.15 -8.48 4.73
C LEU A 90 11.89 -7.55 3.77
N ALA A 91 12.13 -6.30 4.14
CA ALA A 91 12.86 -5.35 3.29
C ALA A 91 14.28 -5.82 2.98
N LYS A 92 14.97 -6.39 3.96
CA LYS A 92 16.29 -7.00 3.76
C LYS A 92 16.24 -8.19 2.79
N GLU A 93 15.26 -9.07 2.95
CA GLU A 93 15.07 -10.22 2.07
C GLU A 93 14.72 -9.76 0.65
N TRP A 94 13.81 -8.80 0.52
CA TRP A 94 13.39 -8.23 -0.77
C TRP A 94 14.57 -7.66 -1.56
N ARG A 95 15.43 -6.90 -0.89
CA ARG A 95 16.63 -6.33 -1.50
C ARG A 95 17.63 -7.38 -1.99
N LYS A 96 17.78 -8.50 -1.25
CA LYS A 96 18.76 -9.55 -1.52
C LYS A 96 18.29 -10.61 -2.51
N ASP A 97 17.00 -10.89 -2.55
CA ASP A 97 16.41 -11.92 -3.40
C ASP A 97 16.39 -11.47 -4.86
N ARG A 98 17.05 -12.23 -5.73
CA ARG A 98 17.12 -11.91 -7.17
C ARG A 98 15.76 -11.86 -7.85
N ALA A 99 14.85 -12.73 -7.43
CA ALA A 99 13.48 -12.77 -7.97
C ALA A 99 12.66 -11.58 -7.50
N LEU A 100 12.82 -11.15 -6.24
CA LEU A 100 12.02 -10.09 -5.65
C LEU A 100 12.54 -8.68 -5.96
N ARG A 101 13.85 -8.47 -6.02
CA ARG A 101 14.44 -7.12 -6.18
C ARG A 101 14.10 -6.42 -7.49
N HIS A 102 13.65 -7.18 -8.50
CA HIS A 102 13.18 -6.63 -9.77
C HIS A 102 11.70 -6.20 -9.74
N LEU A 103 11.00 -6.43 -8.62
CA LEU A 103 9.62 -6.02 -8.46
C LEU A 103 9.56 -4.52 -8.23
N GLU A 104 9.02 -3.79 -9.19
CA GLU A 104 8.63 -2.40 -9.03
C GLU A 104 7.32 -2.35 -8.24
N ALA A 105 7.43 -2.42 -6.93
CA ALA A 105 6.30 -2.52 -6.04
C ALA A 105 6.53 -1.76 -4.73
N LEU A 106 5.45 -1.37 -4.10
CA LEU A 106 5.42 -0.81 -2.76
C LEU A 106 4.43 -1.60 -1.90
N LEU A 107 4.78 -1.77 -0.66
CA LEU A 107 3.97 -2.45 0.35
C LEU A 107 3.74 -1.52 1.53
N VAL A 108 2.50 -1.38 1.96
CA VAL A 108 2.14 -0.71 3.21
C VAL A 108 1.65 -1.75 4.19
N VAL A 109 2.15 -1.71 5.41
CA VAL A 109 1.73 -2.59 6.50
C VAL A 109 1.41 -1.77 7.74
N ALA A 110 0.36 -2.12 8.44
CA ALA A 110 -0.08 -1.40 9.63
C ALA A 110 -0.76 -2.33 10.64
N ASP A 111 -0.54 -2.02 11.92
CA ASP A 111 -1.25 -2.61 13.04
C ASP A 111 -1.73 -1.51 14.02
N ALA A 112 -2.18 -1.90 15.20
CA ALA A 112 -2.64 -0.96 16.22
C ALA A 112 -1.55 0.04 16.67
N LYS A 113 -0.27 -0.30 16.51
CA LYS A 113 0.88 0.48 17.03
C LYS A 113 1.63 1.29 15.98
N GLY A 114 1.67 0.83 14.73
CA GLY A 114 2.53 1.46 13.73
C GLY A 114 2.08 1.24 12.29
N THR A 115 2.68 2.02 11.40
CA THR A 115 2.48 1.94 9.95
C THR A 115 3.85 2.05 9.28
N PHE A 116 4.12 1.18 8.30
CA PHE A 116 5.38 1.18 7.56
C PHE A 116 5.13 1.06 6.06
N VAL A 117 5.93 1.77 5.28
CA VAL A 117 6.02 1.63 3.82
C VAL A 117 7.34 0.95 3.49
N LEU A 118 7.26 -0.13 2.71
CA LEU A 118 8.42 -0.92 2.28
C LEU A 118 8.59 -0.83 0.76
N SER A 119 9.83 -0.77 0.31
CA SER A 119 10.18 -0.83 -1.11
C SER A 119 11.16 -1.96 -1.41
N GLY A 120 11.27 -2.30 -2.70
CA GLY A 120 12.24 -3.30 -3.17
C GLY A 120 13.70 -2.87 -3.04
N ASP A 121 13.97 -1.59 -2.83
CA ASP A 121 15.31 -1.08 -2.57
C ASP A 121 15.79 -1.31 -1.12
N GLY A 122 14.92 -1.85 -0.28
CA GLY A 122 15.19 -2.13 1.12
C GLY A 122 14.80 -0.99 2.07
N ASP A 123 14.08 0.00 1.57
CA ASP A 123 13.58 1.10 2.41
C ASP A 123 12.43 0.63 3.30
N VAL A 124 12.48 1.09 4.54
CA VAL A 124 11.38 0.98 5.51
C VAL A 124 11.13 2.37 6.07
N ILE A 125 9.99 2.92 5.74
CA ILE A 125 9.61 4.29 6.12
C ILE A 125 8.41 4.23 7.06
N GLU A 126 8.54 4.85 8.22
CA GLU A 126 7.43 5.06 9.16
C GLU A 126 6.92 6.50 9.01
N PRO A 127 5.70 6.72 8.48
CA PRO A 127 5.16 8.08 8.39
C PRO A 127 4.85 8.66 9.78
N ASP A 128 5.21 9.92 10.00
CA ASP A 128 5.12 10.59 11.31
C ASP A 128 3.70 10.60 11.89
N ASP A 129 2.70 10.78 11.03
CA ASP A 129 1.28 10.82 11.43
C ASP A 129 0.55 9.48 11.24
N GLY A 130 1.27 8.42 10.85
CA GLY A 130 0.70 7.11 10.58
C GLY A 130 -0.16 7.04 9.32
N MET A 131 -0.15 8.07 8.48
CA MET A 131 -0.88 8.11 7.21
C MET A 131 0.06 8.06 6.02
N CYS A 132 -0.25 7.21 5.06
CA CYS A 132 0.52 7.08 3.82
C CYS A 132 -0.35 6.57 2.68
N ALA A 133 0.13 6.77 1.47
CA ALA A 133 -0.51 6.22 0.27
C ALA A 133 0.56 5.79 -0.73
N ILE A 134 0.24 4.77 -1.50
CA ILE A 134 1.09 4.23 -2.56
C ILE A 134 0.29 4.07 -3.85
N GLY A 135 0.99 3.95 -4.97
CA GLY A 135 0.38 3.86 -6.28
C GLY A 135 0.22 5.22 -6.97
N SER A 136 -0.28 5.21 -8.21
CA SER A 136 -0.37 6.40 -9.05
C SER A 136 -1.30 7.48 -8.50
N GLY A 137 -2.41 7.10 -7.89
CA GLY A 137 -3.34 8.02 -7.22
C GLY A 137 -2.98 8.35 -5.77
N GLY A 138 -1.88 7.79 -5.26
CA GLY A 138 -1.43 7.94 -3.88
C GLY A 138 -1.30 9.38 -3.40
N PRO A 139 -0.59 10.26 -4.12
CA PRO A 139 -0.44 11.66 -3.73
C PRO A 139 -1.76 12.41 -3.58
N PHE A 140 -2.73 12.15 -4.44
CA PHE A 140 -4.05 12.77 -4.40
C PHE A 140 -4.86 12.28 -3.20
N ALA A 141 -4.88 10.97 -2.98
CA ALA A 141 -5.57 10.36 -1.84
C ALA A 141 -4.95 10.82 -0.51
N LEU A 142 -3.63 10.86 -0.42
CA LEU A 142 -2.94 11.29 0.79
C LEU A 142 -3.19 12.77 1.11
N ALA A 143 -3.12 13.65 0.10
CA ALA A 143 -3.41 15.07 0.30
C ALA A 143 -4.85 15.30 0.78
N ALA A 144 -5.81 14.60 0.18
CA ALA A 144 -7.21 14.67 0.60
C ALA A 144 -7.40 14.12 2.03
N ALA A 145 -6.79 12.98 2.36
CA ALA A 145 -6.87 12.39 3.69
C ALA A 145 -6.29 13.31 4.78
N LYS A 146 -5.14 13.92 4.52
CA LYS A 146 -4.52 14.88 5.45
C LYS A 146 -5.37 16.13 5.66
N ALA A 147 -5.96 16.68 4.60
CA ALA A 147 -6.86 17.82 4.70
C ALA A 147 -8.12 17.47 5.50
N LEU A 148 -8.73 16.33 5.24
CA LEU A 148 -9.91 15.86 5.98
C LEU A 148 -9.60 15.59 7.46
N ALA A 149 -8.46 14.99 7.75
CA ALA A 149 -8.02 14.75 9.12
C ALA A 149 -7.81 16.06 9.91
N LYS A 150 -7.30 17.09 9.24
CA LYS A 150 -7.02 18.40 9.85
C LYS A 150 -8.28 19.25 10.03
N HIS A 151 -9.20 19.23 9.08
CA HIS A 151 -10.30 20.18 8.98
C HIS A 151 -11.69 19.56 9.17
N SER A 152 -11.78 18.28 9.51
CA SER A 152 -13.05 17.61 9.79
C SER A 152 -12.98 16.75 11.05
N LYS A 153 -14.14 16.30 11.50
CA LYS A 153 -14.30 15.35 12.62
C LYS A 153 -14.62 13.92 12.11
N LEU A 154 -14.41 13.65 10.85
CA LEU A 154 -14.65 12.33 10.27
C LEU A 154 -13.76 11.27 10.95
N ASN A 155 -14.30 10.06 11.12
CA ASN A 155 -13.50 8.93 11.60
C ASN A 155 -12.53 8.41 10.51
N ALA A 156 -11.63 7.52 10.87
CA ALA A 156 -10.62 7.00 9.94
C ALA A 156 -11.23 6.38 8.68
N ARG A 157 -12.31 5.63 8.83
CA ARG A 157 -13.01 4.99 7.70
C ARG A 157 -13.59 6.01 6.73
N ASP A 158 -14.29 7.01 7.24
CA ASP A 158 -14.94 8.04 6.42
C ASP A 158 -13.91 8.94 5.74
N ILE A 159 -12.80 9.25 6.41
CA ILE A 159 -11.66 9.94 5.80
C ILE A 159 -11.11 9.11 4.63
N ALA A 160 -10.85 7.82 4.84
CA ALA A 160 -10.31 6.95 3.80
C ALA A 160 -11.26 6.86 2.60
N GLN A 161 -12.55 6.68 2.84
CA GLN A 161 -13.57 6.60 1.80
C GLN A 161 -13.64 7.88 0.97
N GLU A 162 -13.74 9.03 1.61
CA GLU A 162 -13.84 10.33 0.94
C GLU A 162 -12.55 10.69 0.19
N ALA A 163 -11.39 10.44 0.80
CA ALA A 163 -10.10 10.67 0.15
C ALA A 163 -9.90 9.81 -1.10
N MET A 164 -10.33 8.55 -1.06
CA MET A 164 -10.29 7.66 -2.23
C MET A 164 -11.25 8.12 -3.33
N ARG A 165 -12.43 8.59 -2.95
CA ARG A 165 -13.39 9.16 -3.90
C ARG A 165 -12.81 10.40 -4.59
N ILE A 166 -12.23 11.32 -3.84
CA ILE A 166 -11.58 12.52 -4.39
C ILE A 166 -10.45 12.15 -5.35
N ALA A 167 -9.59 11.21 -4.96
CA ALA A 167 -8.50 10.76 -5.82
C ALA A 167 -8.99 10.12 -7.13
N SER A 168 -10.15 9.44 -7.10
CA SER A 168 -10.74 8.83 -8.30
C SER A 168 -11.36 9.83 -9.26
N ASP A 169 -11.69 11.02 -8.78
CA ASP A 169 -12.29 12.09 -9.59
C ASP A 169 -11.23 12.95 -10.31
N ILE A 170 -9.95 12.74 -10.03
CA ILE A 170 -8.82 13.45 -10.66
C ILE A 170 -8.22 12.61 -11.78
#